data_a71ea4c9ef66902c57c76adf90fc0df9
#
_entry.id   a71ea4c9ef66902c57c76adf90fc0df9
#
_cell.length_a   1.000
_cell.length_b   1.000
_cell.length_c   1.000
_cell.angle_alpha   90.00
_cell.angle_beta   90.00
_cell.angle_gamma   90.00
#
_symmetry.space_group_name_H-M   'P 1'
#
loop_
_entity.id
_entity.type
_entity.pdbx_description
1 polymer ?
#
loop_
_entity_poly.entity_id
_entity_poly.type
_entity_poly.pdbx_seq_one_letter_code
_entity_poly.pdbx_strand_id
1 'polypeptide(L)'
;MPVRRRANPVASVFACLLALLTAGLLVWYAVANIAEYSTLESWPNTVRMNVIGGFVAAVWLLIAALLTFARMVAGAWALSAISLLFAIMITVGSPLLFGQGFGAQLEFVFGFHKTTGVAIGLTTIVATLTAIVAAVAAIAKRP
;
A
#
# COMPACT_ATOMS: atom_id res chain seq x y z
N MET A 1 -24.68 20.73 22.15
CA MET A 1 -24.38 19.94 20.98
C MET A 1 -23.23 18.97 21.27
N PRO A 2 -23.35 17.70 20.92
CA PRO A 2 -22.23 16.79 21.10
C PRO A 2 -21.05 17.24 20.23
N VAL A 3 -19.85 17.27 20.80
CA VAL A 3 -18.63 17.57 20.05
C VAL A 3 -18.35 16.41 19.07
N ARG A 4 -18.29 16.72 17.79
CA ARG A 4 -17.97 15.71 16.78
C ARG A 4 -16.49 15.32 16.90
N ARG A 5 -16.24 14.10 17.32
CA ARG A 5 -14.88 13.59 17.39
C ARG A 5 -14.36 13.28 16.00
N ARG A 6 -13.14 13.74 15.74
CA ARG A 6 -12.42 13.52 14.48
C ARG A 6 -11.20 12.64 14.74
N ALA A 7 -10.60 12.13 13.67
CA ALA A 7 -9.35 11.40 13.76
C ALA A 7 -8.26 12.26 14.42
N ASN A 8 -7.31 11.61 15.12
CA ASN A 8 -6.22 12.30 15.79
C ASN A 8 -5.40 13.11 14.77
N PRO A 9 -5.18 14.42 14.98
CA PRO A 9 -4.52 15.26 13.98
C PRO A 9 -3.07 14.85 13.72
N VAL A 10 -2.31 14.52 14.76
CA VAL A 10 -0.90 14.13 14.62
C VAL A 10 -0.80 12.77 13.89
N ALA A 11 -1.55 11.78 14.35
CA ALA A 11 -1.56 10.48 13.71
C ALA A 11 -2.09 10.53 12.27
N SER A 12 -3.07 11.40 11.98
CA SER A 12 -3.59 11.60 10.63
C SER A 12 -2.54 12.17 9.69
N VAL A 13 -1.73 13.13 10.13
CA VAL A 13 -0.63 13.67 9.33
C VAL A 13 0.41 12.59 9.04
N PHE A 14 0.83 11.83 10.04
CA PHE A 14 1.79 10.73 9.84
C PHE A 14 1.22 9.65 8.92
N ALA A 15 -0.04 9.27 9.10
CA ALA A 15 -0.71 8.30 8.23
C ALA A 15 -0.77 8.79 6.79
N CYS A 16 -1.07 10.06 6.57
CA CYS A 16 -1.11 10.67 5.25
C CYS A 16 0.29 10.64 4.58
N LEU A 17 1.34 11.02 5.31
CA LEU A 17 2.71 10.99 4.80
C LEU A 17 3.16 9.57 4.45
N LEU A 18 2.86 8.60 5.30
CA LEU A 18 3.14 7.19 5.04
C LEU A 18 2.36 6.65 3.84
N ALA A 19 1.10 7.07 3.68
CA ALA A 19 0.28 6.70 2.54
C ALA A 19 0.84 7.28 1.23
N LEU A 20 1.28 8.52 1.24
CA LEU A 20 1.94 9.13 0.08
C LEU A 20 3.25 8.41 -0.28
N LEU A 21 4.03 8.03 0.72
CA LEU A 21 5.25 7.24 0.51
C LEU A 21 4.91 5.86 -0.06
N THR A 22 3.89 5.19 0.46
CA THR A 22 3.42 3.90 -0.04
C THR A 22 2.98 4.01 -1.51
N ALA A 23 2.19 5.03 -1.84
CA ALA A 23 1.74 5.28 -3.21
C ALA A 23 2.92 5.55 -4.15
N GLY A 24 3.91 6.33 -3.72
CA GLY A 24 5.13 6.59 -4.47
C GLY A 24 5.95 5.32 -4.72
N LEU A 25 6.08 4.46 -3.71
CA LEU A 25 6.76 3.17 -3.85
C LEU A 25 6.02 2.22 -4.79
N LEU A 26 4.69 2.24 -4.77
CA LEU A 26 3.87 1.46 -5.71
C LEU A 26 4.05 1.92 -7.14
N VAL A 27 4.10 3.22 -7.38
CA VAL A 27 4.38 3.78 -8.70
C VAL A 27 5.79 3.40 -9.14
N TRP A 28 6.77 3.47 -8.26
CA TRP A 28 8.13 3.02 -8.55
C TRP A 28 8.16 1.53 -8.91
N TYR A 29 7.46 0.70 -8.17
CA TYR A 29 7.34 -0.72 -8.46
C TYR A 29 6.72 -0.98 -9.85
N ALA A 30 5.64 -0.27 -10.18
CA ALA A 30 5.00 -0.36 -11.48
C ALA A 30 5.95 0.07 -12.62
N VAL A 31 6.65 1.20 -12.44
CA VAL A 31 7.63 1.71 -13.43
C VAL A 31 8.80 0.75 -13.59
N ALA A 32 9.30 0.17 -12.50
CA ALA A 32 10.37 -0.81 -12.55
C ALA A 32 9.96 -2.08 -13.32
N ASN A 33 8.72 -2.53 -13.16
CA ASN A 33 8.17 -3.63 -13.96
C ASN A 33 8.08 -3.26 -15.45
N ILE A 34 7.64 -2.05 -15.78
CA ILE A 34 7.59 -1.57 -17.16
C ILE A 34 9.00 -1.51 -17.78
N ALA A 35 9.99 -1.05 -17.03
CA ALA A 35 11.36 -0.94 -17.51
C ALA A 35 12.02 -2.31 -17.76
N GLU A 36 11.63 -3.33 -17.00
CA GLU A 36 12.13 -4.70 -17.17
C GLU A 36 11.60 -5.36 -18.45
N TYR A 37 10.43 -4.96 -18.93
CA TYR A 37 9.79 -5.52 -20.12
C TYR A 37 9.61 -4.46 -21.20
N SER A 38 10.20 -4.68 -22.37
CA SER A 38 10.25 -3.69 -23.46
C SER A 38 8.94 -3.45 -24.20
N THR A 39 8.02 -4.43 -24.20
CA THR A 39 6.73 -4.34 -24.91
C THR A 39 5.60 -4.94 -24.09
N LEU A 40 4.39 -4.39 -24.23
CA LEU A 40 3.17 -4.88 -23.60
C LEU A 40 2.83 -6.32 -23.99
N GLU A 41 3.16 -6.72 -25.22
CA GLU A 41 2.88 -8.06 -25.73
C GLU A 41 3.72 -9.14 -25.06
N SER A 42 4.93 -8.78 -24.61
CA SER A 42 5.84 -9.70 -23.94
C SER A 42 5.57 -9.85 -22.44
N TRP A 43 4.62 -9.08 -21.89
CA TRP A 43 4.33 -9.09 -20.46
C TRP A 43 3.56 -10.34 -20.04
N PRO A 44 4.07 -11.14 -19.07
CA PRO A 44 3.27 -12.17 -18.43
C PRO A 44 2.03 -11.55 -17.74
N ASN A 45 0.96 -12.33 -17.58
CA ASN A 45 -0.24 -11.87 -16.89
C ASN A 45 0.06 -11.34 -15.49
N THR A 46 1.00 -11.96 -14.78
CA THR A 46 1.44 -11.52 -13.44
C THR A 46 1.97 -10.09 -13.47
N VAL A 47 2.80 -9.75 -14.47
CA VAL A 47 3.37 -8.39 -14.62
C VAL A 47 2.28 -7.39 -14.95
N ARG A 48 1.37 -7.72 -15.86
CA ARG A 48 0.22 -6.85 -16.19
C ARG A 48 -0.62 -6.56 -14.95
N MET A 49 -0.95 -7.58 -14.18
CA MET A 49 -1.72 -7.43 -12.95
C MET A 49 -0.98 -6.59 -11.90
N ASN A 50 0.34 -6.77 -11.77
CA ASN A 50 1.15 -6.00 -10.83
C ASN A 50 1.19 -4.51 -11.21
N VAL A 51 1.36 -4.20 -12.50
CA VAL A 51 1.39 -2.82 -12.99
C VAL A 51 0.04 -2.14 -12.81
N ILE A 52 -1.02 -2.76 -13.31
CA ILE A 52 -2.38 -2.22 -13.21
C ILE A 52 -2.82 -2.12 -11.75
N GLY A 53 -2.61 -3.19 -10.98
CA GLY A 53 -2.94 -3.23 -9.56
C GLY A 53 -2.16 -2.20 -8.76
N GLY A 54 -0.88 -1.98 -9.07
CA GLY A 54 -0.05 -0.95 -8.45
C GLY A 54 -0.60 0.45 -8.65
N PHE A 55 -0.96 0.81 -9.88
CA PHE A 55 -1.56 2.13 -10.18
C PHE A 55 -2.93 2.30 -9.54
N VAL A 56 -3.79 1.29 -9.61
CA VAL A 56 -5.13 1.31 -8.99
C VAL A 56 -5.00 1.47 -7.47
N ALA A 57 -4.14 0.68 -6.84
CA ALA A 57 -3.90 0.77 -5.41
C ALA A 57 -3.34 2.14 -5.01
N ALA A 58 -2.42 2.72 -5.79
CA ALA A 58 -1.90 4.05 -5.54
C ALA A 58 -3.00 5.12 -5.58
N VAL A 59 -3.92 5.06 -6.53
CA VAL A 59 -5.06 5.98 -6.62
C VAL A 59 -5.96 5.85 -5.39
N TRP A 60 -6.31 4.63 -4.99
CA TRP A 60 -7.14 4.39 -3.81
C TRP A 60 -6.46 4.86 -2.52
N LEU A 61 -5.15 4.64 -2.39
CA LEU A 61 -4.37 5.14 -1.26
C LEU A 61 -4.36 6.66 -1.20
N LEU A 62 -4.23 7.34 -2.34
CA LEU A 62 -4.28 8.80 -2.41
C LEU A 62 -5.65 9.34 -1.98
N ILE A 63 -6.75 8.73 -2.44
CA ILE A 63 -8.10 9.12 -2.03
C ILE A 63 -8.27 8.93 -0.52
N ALA A 64 -7.89 7.77 0.01
CA ALA A 64 -7.96 7.48 1.44
C ALA A 64 -7.07 8.41 2.27
N ALA A 65 -5.89 8.78 1.74
CA ALA A 65 -4.98 9.73 2.39
C ALA A 65 -5.60 11.13 2.48
N LEU A 66 -6.26 11.60 1.41
CA LEU A 66 -6.97 12.89 1.42
C LEU A 66 -8.08 12.91 2.46
N LEU A 67 -8.87 11.84 2.55
CA LEU A 67 -9.93 11.73 3.55
C LEU A 67 -9.35 11.68 4.97
N THR A 68 -8.22 11.04 5.16
CA THR A 68 -7.51 10.99 6.45
C THR A 68 -6.94 12.36 6.81
N PHE A 69 -6.38 13.07 5.83
CA PHE A 69 -5.88 14.43 6.03
C PHE A 69 -7.00 15.38 6.45
N ALA A 70 -8.21 15.20 5.92
CA ALA A 70 -9.40 15.90 6.34
C ALA A 70 -9.92 15.47 7.74
N ARG A 71 -9.17 14.60 8.42
CA ARG A 71 -9.47 14.08 9.76
C ARG A 71 -10.81 13.31 9.84
N MET A 72 -11.21 12.69 8.73
CA MET A 72 -12.38 11.82 8.72
C MET A 72 -12.03 10.46 9.31
N VAL A 73 -12.75 10.04 10.34
CA VAL A 73 -12.54 8.71 10.96
C VAL A 73 -12.76 7.57 9.95
N ALA A 74 -13.78 7.70 9.11
CA ALA A 74 -14.04 6.74 8.04
C ALA A 74 -12.86 6.66 7.05
N GLY A 75 -12.26 7.80 6.71
CA GLY A 75 -11.07 7.85 5.85
C GLY A 75 -9.87 7.15 6.47
N ALA A 76 -9.64 7.35 7.77
CA ALA A 76 -8.55 6.69 8.49
C ALA A 76 -8.75 5.16 8.54
N TRP A 77 -9.95 4.70 8.81
CA TRP A 77 -10.27 3.27 8.75
C TRP A 77 -10.12 2.69 7.34
N ALA A 78 -10.58 3.41 6.32
CA ALA A 78 -10.41 3.01 4.92
C ALA A 78 -8.92 2.90 4.56
N LEU A 79 -8.11 3.88 4.96
CA LEU A 79 -6.66 3.85 4.71
C LEU A 79 -6.01 2.65 5.40
N SER A 80 -6.35 2.38 6.66
CA SER A 80 -5.85 1.24 7.40
C SER A 80 -6.22 -0.08 6.70
N ALA A 81 -7.48 -0.25 6.31
CA ALA A 81 -7.98 -1.45 5.65
C ALA A 81 -7.30 -1.68 4.29
N ILE A 82 -7.19 -0.65 3.46
CA ILE A 82 -6.56 -0.73 2.14
C ILE A 82 -5.08 -1.08 2.28
N SER A 83 -4.36 -0.41 3.18
CA SER A 83 -2.93 -0.66 3.40
C SER A 83 -2.67 -2.06 3.92
N LEU A 84 -3.48 -2.53 4.87
CA LEU A 84 -3.36 -3.88 5.41
C LEU A 84 -3.69 -4.94 4.36
N LEU A 85 -4.78 -4.74 3.61
CA LEU A 85 -5.16 -5.65 2.53
C LEU A 85 -4.05 -5.75 1.49
N PHE A 86 -3.45 -4.63 1.13
CA PHE A 86 -2.35 -4.59 0.18
C PHE A 86 -1.13 -5.39 0.69
N ALA A 87 -0.74 -5.20 1.94
CA ALA A 87 0.36 -5.95 2.55
C ALA A 87 0.09 -7.46 2.57
N ILE A 88 -1.13 -7.87 2.92
CA ILE A 88 -1.54 -9.28 2.91
C ILE A 88 -1.53 -9.85 1.48
N MET A 89 -2.05 -9.10 0.51
CA MET A 89 -2.07 -9.55 -0.89
C MET A 89 -0.67 -9.75 -1.46
N ILE A 90 0.29 -8.90 -1.11
CA ILE A 90 1.68 -9.07 -1.54
C ILE A 90 2.29 -10.33 -0.92
N THR A 91 2.13 -10.54 0.37
CA THR A 91 2.84 -11.60 1.10
C THR A 91 2.19 -12.97 0.97
N VAL A 92 0.87 -13.02 0.98
CA VAL A 92 0.09 -14.27 1.02
C VAL A 92 -0.73 -14.49 -0.24
N GLY A 93 -1.41 -13.45 -0.70
CA GLY A 93 -2.35 -13.55 -1.83
C GLY A 93 -1.66 -13.89 -3.15
N SER A 94 -0.51 -13.30 -3.43
CA SER A 94 0.23 -13.54 -4.66
C SER A 94 0.67 -15.01 -4.82
N PRO A 95 1.30 -15.64 -3.80
CA PRO A 95 1.62 -17.07 -3.88
C PRO A 95 0.39 -17.96 -4.05
N LEU A 96 -0.71 -17.66 -3.37
CA LEU A 96 -1.95 -18.44 -3.46
C LEU A 96 -2.61 -18.32 -4.84
N LEU A 97 -2.66 -17.11 -5.40
CA LEU A 97 -3.32 -16.86 -6.69
C LEU A 97 -2.52 -17.35 -7.88
N PHE A 98 -1.21 -17.29 -7.82
CA PHE A 98 -0.33 -17.62 -8.94
C PHE A 98 0.42 -18.95 -8.77
N GLY A 99 0.15 -19.70 -7.72
CA GLY A 99 0.77 -21.00 -7.48
C GLY A 99 2.27 -20.94 -7.20
N GLN A 100 2.79 -19.79 -6.81
CA GLN A 100 4.19 -19.61 -6.45
C GLN A 100 4.48 -20.22 -5.08
N GLY A 101 5.71 -20.69 -4.87
CA GLY A 101 6.14 -21.14 -3.55
C GLY A 101 6.15 -19.98 -2.55
N PHE A 102 5.57 -20.19 -1.37
CA PHE A 102 5.49 -19.16 -0.34
C PHE A 102 6.88 -18.66 0.09
N GLY A 103 7.84 -19.58 0.25
CA GLY A 103 9.23 -19.23 0.57
C GLY A 103 9.90 -18.39 -0.51
N ALA A 104 9.66 -18.71 -1.78
CA ALA A 104 10.19 -17.95 -2.91
C ALA A 104 9.62 -16.51 -2.94
N GLN A 105 8.33 -16.34 -2.64
CA GLN A 105 7.71 -15.03 -2.56
C GLN A 105 8.28 -14.19 -1.42
N LEU A 106 8.46 -14.76 -0.24
CA LEU A 106 9.07 -14.08 0.90
C LEU A 106 10.52 -13.68 0.61
N GLU A 107 11.29 -14.54 -0.05
CA GLU A 107 12.66 -14.23 -0.47
C GLU A 107 12.67 -13.09 -1.49
N PHE A 108 11.75 -13.09 -2.45
CA PHE A 108 11.62 -12.00 -3.43
C PHE A 108 11.28 -10.67 -2.76
N VAL A 109 10.31 -10.65 -1.86
CA VAL A 109 9.83 -9.43 -1.19
C VAL A 109 10.86 -8.88 -0.20
N PHE A 110 11.45 -9.74 0.62
CA PHE A 110 12.32 -9.33 1.71
C PHE A 110 13.81 -9.57 1.46
N GLY A 111 14.17 -10.23 0.37
CA GLY A 111 15.57 -10.48 0.03
C GLY A 111 16.30 -9.29 -0.57
N PHE A 112 15.58 -8.32 -1.13
CA PHE A 112 16.12 -7.10 -1.75
C PHE A 112 17.17 -7.36 -2.85
N HIS A 113 17.02 -8.44 -3.61
CA HIS A 113 17.97 -8.82 -4.66
C HIS A 113 17.78 -8.08 -5.98
N LYS A 114 16.52 -7.71 -6.31
CA LYS A 114 16.15 -6.99 -7.53
C LYS A 114 15.52 -5.65 -7.20
N THR A 115 15.57 -4.69 -8.14
CA THR A 115 14.91 -3.38 -7.97
C THR A 115 13.41 -3.54 -7.69
N THR A 116 12.73 -4.43 -8.40
CA THR A 116 11.31 -4.73 -8.15
C THR A 116 11.08 -5.35 -6.78
N GLY A 117 11.97 -6.24 -6.33
CA GLY A 117 11.94 -6.81 -4.98
C GLY A 117 12.16 -5.78 -3.89
N VAL A 118 13.11 -4.87 -4.08
CA VAL A 118 13.36 -3.74 -3.15
C VAL A 118 12.12 -2.85 -3.08
N ALA A 119 11.56 -2.45 -4.22
CA ALA A 119 10.39 -1.59 -4.28
C ALA A 119 9.20 -2.23 -3.55
N ILE A 120 8.90 -3.48 -3.82
CA ILE A 120 7.74 -4.16 -3.21
C ILE A 120 7.96 -4.48 -1.73
N GLY A 121 9.19 -4.79 -1.33
CA GLY A 121 9.55 -5.01 0.07
C GLY A 121 9.37 -3.76 0.90
N LEU A 122 9.89 -2.63 0.43
CA LEU A 122 9.70 -1.33 1.07
C LEU A 122 8.22 -0.94 1.09
N THR A 123 7.50 -1.15 0.00
CA THR A 123 6.04 -0.90 -0.06
C THR A 123 5.29 -1.70 1.00
N THR A 124 5.62 -2.97 1.17
CA THR A 124 4.98 -3.84 2.18
C THR A 124 5.25 -3.33 3.59
N ILE A 125 6.47 -2.97 3.91
CA ILE A 125 6.85 -2.43 5.22
C ILE A 125 6.12 -1.12 5.49
N VAL A 126 6.17 -0.18 4.56
CA VAL A 126 5.54 1.13 4.72
C VAL A 126 4.01 1.01 4.74
N ALA A 127 3.42 0.11 3.95
CA ALA A 127 1.98 -0.16 3.99
C ALA A 127 1.53 -0.68 5.35
N THR A 128 2.30 -1.57 5.96
CA THR A 128 2.02 -2.09 7.31
C THR A 128 2.07 -0.96 8.34
N LEU A 129 3.09 -0.10 8.28
CA LEU A 129 3.18 1.08 9.16
C LEU A 129 2.01 2.04 8.92
N THR A 130 1.63 2.28 7.68
CA THR A 130 0.47 3.11 7.32
C THR A 130 -0.80 2.55 7.94
N ALA A 131 -1.02 1.24 7.87
CA ALA A 131 -2.18 0.58 8.44
C ALA A 131 -2.25 0.79 9.97
N ILE A 132 -1.13 0.64 10.66
CA ILE A 132 -1.04 0.82 12.11
C ILE A 132 -1.31 2.28 12.49
N VAL A 133 -0.65 3.22 11.86
CA VAL A 133 -0.78 4.65 12.17
C VAL A 133 -2.18 5.16 11.83
N ALA A 134 -2.76 4.73 10.71
CA ALA A 134 -4.13 5.09 10.34
C ALA A 134 -5.15 4.52 11.33
N ALA A 135 -4.96 3.29 11.81
CA ALA A 135 -5.81 2.72 12.85
C ALA A 135 -5.71 3.51 14.16
N VAL A 136 -4.51 3.92 14.55
CA VAL A 136 -4.30 4.79 15.73
C VAL A 136 -5.01 6.13 15.54
N ALA A 137 -4.93 6.73 14.36
CA ALA A 137 -5.64 7.98 14.06
C ALA A 137 -7.16 7.84 14.22
N ALA A 138 -7.71 6.70 13.79
CA ALA A 138 -9.14 6.42 13.90
C ALA A 138 -9.59 6.12 15.32
N ILE A 139 -8.76 5.43 16.10
CA ILE A 139 -9.07 5.02 17.49
C ILE A 139 -8.87 6.17 18.47
N ALA A 140 -7.76 6.91 18.37
CA ALA A 140 -7.41 8.01 19.26
C ALA A 140 -8.10 9.32 18.85
N LYS A 141 -9.42 9.30 18.71
CA LYS A 141 -10.24 10.43 18.27
C LYS A 141 -10.09 11.64 19.21
N ARG A 142 -10.06 12.82 18.62
CA ARG A 142 -10.04 14.10 19.35
C ARG A 142 -11.06 15.08 18.74
N PRO A 143 -11.51 16.06 19.53
CA PRO A 143 -12.40 17.12 19.02
C PRO A 143 -11.84 17.90 17.84
#